data_dc7e5892df10848f2448706ffd124e67
#
_entry.id   dc7e5892df10848f2448706ffd124e67
#
_cell.length_a   1.000
_cell.length_b   1.000
_cell.length_c   1.000
_cell.angle_alpha   90.00
_cell.angle_beta   90.00
_cell.angle_gamma   90.00
#
_symmetry.space_group_name_H-M   'P 1'
#
loop_
_entity.id
_entity.type
_entity.pdbx_description
1 polymer ?
#
loop_
_entity_poly.entity_id
_entity_poly.type
_entity_poly.pdbx_seq_one_letter_code
_entity_poly.pdbx_strand_id
1 'polypeptide(L)'
;EATCNKCHAGYGWSDNSFDFTNQLNMDCLVCHDNTQTYEKASGGAAGYPPTSGPFAPDYNYIASNVGKPTKYNCGYCHFYSAGGNNIKHGHLEEALLTATREVDVHMTRDGMNMNCTDCHKTQNHVMLGRYYGTASNDYNRATCTQCHGNTPHAMSKLNEHTLKIACQTCHIPTYAKVNPTK
;
A
#
# COMPACT_ATOMS: atom_id res chain seq x y z
N GLU A 1 19.51 -10.60 -3.30
CA GLU A 1 18.42 -10.92 -4.24
C GLU A 1 17.30 -11.71 -3.54
N ALA A 2 17.63 -12.71 -2.72
CA ALA A 2 16.62 -13.49 -1.97
C ALA A 2 15.73 -12.63 -1.05
N THR A 3 16.19 -11.51 -0.58
CA THR A 3 15.41 -10.56 0.23
C THR A 3 14.42 -9.72 -0.59
N CYS A 4 14.67 -9.51 -1.87
CA CYS A 4 13.79 -8.75 -2.76
C CYS A 4 12.49 -9.52 -3.07
N ASN A 5 12.58 -10.85 -3.12
CA ASN A 5 11.44 -11.72 -3.45
C ASN A 5 10.28 -11.61 -2.44
N LYS A 6 10.56 -11.18 -1.21
CA LYS A 6 9.52 -10.98 -0.21
C LYS A 6 8.48 -9.94 -0.66
N CYS A 7 8.93 -8.85 -1.26
CA CYS A 7 8.07 -7.72 -1.65
C CYS A 7 7.62 -7.78 -3.12
N HIS A 8 8.24 -8.61 -3.95
CA HIS A 8 7.82 -8.77 -5.35
C HIS A 8 6.67 -9.76 -5.45
N ALA A 9 5.58 -9.35 -6.09
CA ALA A 9 4.35 -10.14 -6.18
C ALA A 9 4.45 -11.35 -7.14
N GLY A 10 5.59 -11.53 -7.82
CA GLY A 10 5.86 -12.72 -8.62
C GLY A 10 6.52 -13.82 -7.81
N TYR A 11 6.45 -15.06 -8.29
CA TYR A 11 7.23 -16.17 -7.78
C TYR A 11 7.95 -16.90 -8.91
N GLY A 12 9.00 -17.65 -8.58
CA GLY A 12 9.87 -18.26 -9.58
C GLY A 12 10.95 -17.32 -10.12
N TRP A 13 11.12 -16.14 -9.52
CA TRP A 13 12.15 -15.20 -9.95
C TRP A 13 13.52 -15.56 -9.38
N SER A 14 14.35 -16.21 -10.18
CA SER A 14 15.70 -16.63 -9.80
C SER A 14 16.81 -15.81 -10.47
N ASP A 15 16.55 -15.30 -11.65
CA ASP A 15 17.52 -14.57 -12.48
C ASP A 15 16.84 -13.64 -13.50
N ASN A 16 17.62 -13.10 -14.42
CA ASN A 16 17.16 -12.15 -15.43
C ASN A 16 16.30 -12.80 -16.55
N SER A 17 16.13 -14.11 -16.55
CA SER A 17 15.25 -14.81 -17.52
C SER A 17 13.78 -14.79 -17.09
N PHE A 18 13.47 -14.26 -15.92
CA PHE A 18 12.10 -14.18 -15.41
C PHE A 18 11.21 -13.34 -16.33
N ASP A 19 10.13 -13.94 -16.79
CA ASP A 19 9.17 -13.28 -17.67
C ASP A 19 8.12 -12.51 -16.84
N PHE A 20 8.29 -11.20 -16.73
CA PHE A 20 7.35 -10.30 -16.05
C PHE A 20 6.02 -10.11 -16.79
N THR A 21 5.90 -10.58 -18.03
CA THR A 21 4.65 -10.50 -18.80
C THR A 21 3.78 -11.74 -18.62
N ASN A 22 4.34 -12.82 -18.10
CA ASN A 22 3.60 -14.05 -17.84
C ASN A 22 2.77 -13.94 -16.57
N GLN A 23 1.45 -13.83 -16.74
CA GLN A 23 0.51 -13.69 -15.62
C GLN A 23 0.50 -14.91 -14.68
N LEU A 24 0.92 -16.08 -15.13
CA LEU A 24 1.03 -17.28 -14.29
C LEU A 24 2.13 -17.14 -13.23
N ASN A 25 3.06 -16.22 -13.42
CA ASN A 25 4.11 -15.93 -12.45
C ASN A 25 3.65 -14.97 -11.34
N MET A 26 2.42 -14.46 -11.42
CA MET A 26 1.85 -13.57 -10.39
C MET A 26 1.36 -14.38 -9.19
N ASP A 27 1.79 -13.98 -8.00
CA ASP A 27 1.32 -14.53 -6.74
C ASP A 27 0.09 -13.78 -6.25
N CYS A 28 -1.08 -14.28 -6.58
CA CYS A 28 -2.35 -13.65 -6.25
C CYS A 28 -2.59 -13.54 -4.73
N LEU A 29 -2.08 -14.50 -3.95
CA LEU A 29 -2.32 -14.58 -2.51
C LEU A 29 -1.59 -13.47 -1.74
N VAL A 30 -0.49 -12.94 -2.26
CA VAL A 30 0.18 -11.78 -1.65
C VAL A 30 -0.79 -10.61 -1.46
N CYS A 31 -1.71 -10.42 -2.39
CA CYS A 31 -2.71 -9.35 -2.33
C CYS A 31 -4.08 -9.82 -1.82
N HIS A 32 -4.43 -11.08 -2.03
CA HIS A 32 -5.80 -11.56 -1.82
C HIS A 32 -6.00 -12.47 -0.61
N ASP A 33 -4.93 -12.89 0.10
CA ASP A 33 -5.10 -13.61 1.36
C ASP A 33 -5.64 -12.69 2.47
N ASN A 34 -6.78 -13.02 3.03
CA ASN A 34 -7.39 -12.32 4.16
C ASN A 34 -7.17 -13.04 5.51
N THR A 35 -6.45 -14.16 5.51
CA THR A 35 -6.10 -14.87 6.74
C THR A 35 -4.90 -14.27 7.46
N GLN A 36 -4.08 -13.50 6.76
CA GLN A 36 -2.79 -12.97 7.21
C GLN A 36 -1.77 -14.08 7.57
N THR A 37 -1.99 -15.28 7.09
CA THR A 37 -1.11 -16.42 7.33
C THR A 37 -0.27 -16.79 6.12
N TYR A 38 -0.59 -16.22 4.95
CA TYR A 38 0.19 -16.42 3.74
C TYR A 38 1.47 -15.59 3.79
N GLU A 39 2.59 -16.26 3.71
CA GLU A 39 3.91 -15.63 3.71
C GLU A 39 4.80 -16.27 2.64
N LYS A 40 5.38 -15.44 1.79
CA LYS A 40 6.39 -15.91 0.85
C LYS A 40 7.69 -16.19 1.62
N ALA A 41 8.31 -17.32 1.33
CA ALA A 41 9.60 -17.64 1.92
C ALA A 41 10.63 -16.56 1.59
N SER A 42 11.24 -15.99 2.60
CA SER A 42 12.40 -15.12 2.45
C SER A 42 13.65 -16.01 2.25
N GLY A 43 14.33 -15.84 1.14
CA GLY A 43 15.59 -16.52 0.90
C GLY A 43 15.42 -18.01 0.61
N GLY A 44 15.29 -18.39 -0.51
CA GLY A 44 15.15 -19.74 -1.00
C GLY A 44 14.73 -19.71 -2.45
N ALA A 45 14.41 -20.82 -3.03
CA ALA A 45 14.09 -20.93 -4.44
C ALA A 45 13.02 -19.91 -4.85
N ALA A 46 13.47 -18.69 -5.15
CA ALA A 46 12.73 -17.74 -5.94
C ALA A 46 11.34 -17.29 -5.38
N GLY A 47 11.20 -17.20 -4.06
CA GLY A 47 9.98 -16.68 -3.44
C GLY A 47 8.78 -17.62 -3.56
N TYR A 48 8.97 -18.88 -3.81
CA TYR A 48 7.90 -19.86 -3.66
C TYR A 48 7.54 -20.04 -2.19
N PRO A 49 6.27 -20.04 -1.86
CA PRO A 49 5.85 -20.34 -0.50
C PRO A 49 6.18 -21.79 -0.14
N PRO A 50 6.46 -22.10 1.14
CA PRO A 50 6.74 -23.45 1.57
C PRO A 50 5.53 -24.37 1.32
N THR A 51 5.76 -25.53 0.75
CA THR A 51 4.72 -26.52 0.43
C THR A 51 4.60 -27.62 1.47
N SER A 52 5.54 -27.68 2.41
CA SER A 52 5.58 -28.70 3.46
C SER A 52 6.36 -28.20 4.68
N GLY A 53 6.20 -28.90 5.80
CA GLY A 53 6.90 -28.58 7.05
C GLY A 53 6.11 -27.67 7.98
N PRO A 54 6.65 -27.34 9.17
CA PRO A 54 5.93 -26.64 10.23
C PRO A 54 5.57 -25.17 9.88
N PHE A 55 6.17 -24.63 8.83
CA PHE A 55 5.94 -23.27 8.36
C PHE A 55 5.11 -23.21 7.07
N ALA A 56 4.64 -24.35 6.56
CA ALA A 56 3.77 -24.38 5.40
C ALA A 56 2.37 -23.84 5.80
N PRO A 57 1.84 -22.84 5.07
CA PRO A 57 0.52 -22.34 5.36
C PRO A 57 -0.56 -23.38 5.05
N ASP A 58 -1.69 -23.30 5.74
CA ASP A 58 -2.88 -24.07 5.38
C ASP A 58 -3.53 -23.46 4.13
N TYR A 59 -3.16 -23.97 2.97
CA TYR A 59 -3.67 -23.48 1.68
C TYR A 59 -5.18 -23.65 1.51
N ASN A 60 -5.80 -24.65 2.14
CA ASN A 60 -7.26 -24.82 2.10
C ASN A 60 -7.95 -23.70 2.88
N TYR A 61 -7.41 -23.37 4.05
CA TYR A 61 -7.90 -22.25 4.85
C TYR A 61 -7.71 -20.92 4.11
N ILE A 62 -6.56 -20.66 3.55
CA ILE A 62 -6.26 -19.46 2.77
C ILE A 62 -7.20 -19.35 1.56
N ALA A 63 -7.33 -20.42 0.76
CA ALA A 63 -8.17 -20.42 -0.44
C ALA A 63 -9.66 -20.18 -0.12
N SER A 64 -10.11 -20.60 1.07
CA SER A 64 -11.47 -20.36 1.53
C SER A 64 -11.71 -18.93 2.07
N ASN A 65 -10.64 -18.15 2.24
CA ASN A 65 -10.67 -16.81 2.82
C ASN A 65 -10.02 -15.74 1.93
N VAL A 66 -9.99 -15.94 0.63
CA VAL A 66 -9.52 -14.92 -0.31
C VAL A 66 -10.56 -13.80 -0.46
N GLY A 67 -10.08 -12.57 -0.63
CA GLY A 67 -10.97 -11.43 -0.74
C GLY A 67 -10.29 -10.17 -1.27
N LYS A 68 -10.93 -9.01 -1.04
CA LYS A 68 -10.31 -7.73 -1.37
C LYS A 68 -9.03 -7.52 -0.57
N PRO A 69 -7.98 -6.94 -1.19
CA PRO A 69 -6.77 -6.55 -0.48
C PRO A 69 -7.07 -5.62 0.71
N THR A 70 -6.44 -5.91 1.82
CA THR A 70 -6.54 -5.14 3.06
C THR A 70 -5.25 -4.33 3.30
N LYS A 71 -5.24 -3.52 4.35
CA LYS A 71 -4.01 -2.83 4.80
C LYS A 71 -2.85 -3.80 5.07
N TYR A 72 -3.14 -5.01 5.54
CA TYR A 72 -2.13 -6.04 5.84
C TYR A 72 -1.43 -6.51 4.57
N ASN A 73 -2.18 -6.81 3.52
CA ASN A 73 -1.61 -7.24 2.25
C ASN A 73 -0.68 -6.17 1.65
N CYS A 74 -1.15 -4.93 1.58
CA CYS A 74 -0.34 -3.82 1.08
C CYS A 74 0.86 -3.55 2.00
N GLY A 75 0.63 -3.54 3.31
CA GLY A 75 1.62 -3.26 4.33
C GLY A 75 2.74 -4.28 4.39
N TYR A 76 2.46 -5.54 4.04
CA TYR A 76 3.48 -6.59 3.99
C TYR A 76 4.73 -6.19 3.21
N CYS A 77 4.55 -5.43 2.13
CA CYS A 77 5.64 -4.91 1.32
C CYS A 77 5.93 -3.43 1.61
N HIS A 78 4.90 -2.60 1.79
CA HIS A 78 5.03 -1.15 1.78
C HIS A 78 5.40 -0.52 3.13
N PHE A 79 5.22 -1.21 4.25
CA PHE A 79 5.50 -0.61 5.57
C PHE A 79 6.98 -0.63 5.97
N TYR A 80 7.82 -1.31 5.22
CA TYR A 80 9.24 -1.49 5.57
C TYR A 80 10.21 -0.64 4.74
N SER A 81 9.70 0.21 3.85
CA SER A 81 10.53 1.03 2.96
C SER A 81 10.90 2.40 3.52
N ALA A 82 10.35 2.78 4.66
CA ALA A 82 10.57 4.06 5.30
C ALA A 82 11.30 3.91 6.65
N GLY A 83 11.74 5.00 7.24
CA GLY A 83 12.61 5.02 8.42
C GLY A 83 11.99 4.61 9.75
N GLY A 84 10.82 3.97 9.76
CA GLY A 84 10.10 3.51 10.95
C GLY A 84 8.78 4.22 11.20
N ASN A 85 8.10 3.86 12.29
CA ASN A 85 6.80 4.39 12.64
C ASN A 85 6.86 5.82 13.20
N ASN A 86 5.81 6.59 12.98
CA ASN A 86 5.59 7.92 13.57
C ASN A 86 6.66 8.99 13.24
N ILE A 87 7.34 8.85 12.11
CA ILE A 87 8.39 9.80 11.69
C ILE A 87 7.75 11.00 11.01
N LYS A 88 7.05 10.79 9.92
CA LYS A 88 6.42 11.89 9.16
C LYS A 88 5.08 11.50 8.54
N HIS A 89 4.22 12.48 8.34
CA HIS A 89 2.98 12.28 7.60
C HIS A 89 3.26 11.86 6.15
N GLY A 90 2.43 10.97 5.62
CA GLY A 90 2.60 10.39 4.29
C GLY A 90 3.57 9.21 4.21
N HIS A 91 4.24 8.82 5.30
CA HIS A 91 4.95 7.55 5.36
C HIS A 91 3.99 6.37 5.41
N LEU A 92 4.33 5.34 4.66
CA LEU A 92 3.68 4.02 4.78
C LEU A 92 4.39 3.25 5.89
N GLU A 93 3.65 2.90 6.93
CA GLU A 93 4.19 2.36 8.18
C GLU A 93 3.15 1.47 8.89
N GLU A 94 3.60 0.59 9.78
CA GLU A 94 2.72 -0.33 10.51
C GLU A 94 1.67 0.37 11.38
N ALA A 95 1.96 1.59 11.84
CA ALA A 95 0.98 2.39 12.59
C ALA A 95 -0.32 2.65 11.81
N LEU A 96 -0.31 2.49 10.48
CA LEU A 96 -1.51 2.60 9.63
C LEU A 96 -2.48 1.42 9.80
N LEU A 97 -2.05 0.28 10.33
CA LEU A 97 -2.92 -0.86 10.63
C LEU A 97 -3.93 -0.52 11.72
N THR A 98 -3.50 0.27 12.69
CA THR A 98 -4.30 0.69 13.84
C THR A 98 -4.28 2.21 13.99
N ALA A 99 -4.37 2.92 12.86
CA ALA A 99 -4.22 4.36 12.83
C ALA A 99 -5.17 5.06 13.79
N THR A 100 -4.63 6.02 14.52
CA THR A 100 -5.40 7.06 15.20
C THR A 100 -5.63 8.24 14.25
N ARG A 101 -6.52 9.16 14.62
CA ARG A 101 -6.77 10.37 13.83
C ARG A 101 -5.51 11.24 13.64
N GLU A 102 -4.59 11.20 14.59
CA GLU A 102 -3.31 11.92 14.52
C GLU A 102 -2.35 11.30 13.49
N VAL A 103 -2.44 9.98 13.30
CA VAL A 103 -1.63 9.26 12.32
C VAL A 103 -2.18 9.48 10.91
N ASP A 104 -3.47 9.24 10.71
CA ASP A 104 -4.13 9.44 9.42
C ASP A 104 -5.65 9.58 9.60
N VAL A 105 -6.22 10.68 9.09
CA VAL A 105 -7.65 11.00 9.27
C VAL A 105 -8.59 10.07 8.49
N HIS A 106 -8.13 9.47 7.40
CA HIS A 106 -8.94 8.59 6.57
C HIS A 106 -8.83 7.11 7.02
N MET A 107 -7.64 6.71 7.44
CA MET A 107 -7.35 5.34 7.84
C MET A 107 -7.60 5.09 9.33
N THR A 108 -7.99 6.12 10.09
CA THR A 108 -8.24 6.00 11.52
C THR A 108 -9.27 4.93 11.83
N ARG A 109 -8.98 4.09 12.83
CA ARG A 109 -9.80 2.96 13.24
C ARG A 109 -11.18 3.38 13.74
N ASP A 110 -11.23 4.51 14.43
CA ASP A 110 -12.45 5.07 15.02
C ASP A 110 -13.22 5.99 14.05
N GLY A 111 -12.80 6.06 12.78
CA GLY A 111 -13.42 6.86 11.73
C GLY A 111 -13.81 6.01 10.53
N MET A 112 -13.38 6.43 9.34
CA MET A 112 -13.71 5.74 8.09
C MET A 112 -13.02 4.40 7.93
N ASN A 113 -11.90 4.19 8.60
CA ASN A 113 -11.08 2.98 8.57
C ASN A 113 -10.79 2.50 7.14
N MET A 114 -10.48 3.46 6.26
CA MET A 114 -10.23 3.20 4.84
C MET A 114 -9.06 2.25 4.63
N ASN A 115 -9.19 1.37 3.65
CA ASN A 115 -8.09 0.57 3.13
C ASN A 115 -7.30 1.33 2.07
N CYS A 116 -6.12 0.83 1.73
CA CYS A 116 -5.28 1.43 0.69
C CYS A 116 -6.02 1.50 -0.65
N THR A 117 -6.81 0.48 -0.97
CA THR A 117 -7.60 0.39 -2.21
C THR A 117 -8.79 1.35 -2.28
N ASP A 118 -9.15 2.01 -1.19
CA ASP A 118 -10.21 3.03 -1.23
C ASP A 118 -9.73 4.32 -1.91
N CYS A 119 -8.42 4.61 -1.83
CA CYS A 119 -7.76 5.68 -2.58
C CYS A 119 -7.07 5.15 -3.83
N HIS A 120 -6.31 4.07 -3.69
CA HIS A 120 -5.62 3.42 -4.80
C HIS A 120 -6.56 2.45 -5.51
N LYS A 121 -7.60 3.02 -6.15
CA LYS A 121 -8.62 2.23 -6.86
C LYS A 121 -7.98 1.41 -7.98
N THR A 122 -8.49 0.20 -8.15
CA THR A 122 -7.96 -0.76 -9.11
C THR A 122 -9.01 -1.12 -10.13
N GLN A 123 -8.63 -1.09 -11.39
CA GLN A 123 -9.43 -1.60 -12.49
C GLN A 123 -8.59 -2.59 -13.29
N ASN A 124 -9.06 -3.83 -13.42
CA ASN A 124 -8.31 -4.90 -14.10
C ASN A 124 -6.86 -5.04 -13.62
N HIS A 125 -6.66 -4.98 -12.29
CA HIS A 125 -5.35 -4.99 -11.63
C HIS A 125 -4.43 -3.78 -11.96
N VAL A 126 -4.89 -2.81 -12.73
CA VAL A 126 -4.19 -1.52 -12.88
C VAL A 126 -4.56 -0.65 -11.69
N MET A 127 -3.62 -0.48 -10.79
CA MET A 127 -3.80 0.25 -9.55
C MET A 127 -3.48 1.74 -9.74
N LEU A 128 -4.36 2.63 -9.30
CA LEU A 128 -4.07 4.05 -9.25
C LEU A 128 -2.97 4.32 -8.22
N GLY A 129 -1.98 5.08 -8.61
CA GLY A 129 -0.90 5.45 -7.73
C GLY A 129 0.08 6.42 -8.38
N ARG A 130 1.00 6.94 -7.58
CA ARG A 130 2.09 7.75 -8.12
C ARG A 130 3.25 6.83 -8.47
N TYR A 131 3.74 6.92 -9.69
CA TYR A 131 4.98 6.26 -10.06
C TYR A 131 6.18 6.98 -9.40
N TYR A 132 6.93 6.25 -8.60
CA TYR A 132 8.01 6.82 -7.79
C TYR A 132 9.14 7.43 -8.63
N GLY A 133 9.42 6.85 -9.79
CA GLY A 133 10.56 7.21 -10.65
C GLY A 133 10.40 8.50 -11.46
N THR A 134 9.17 8.98 -11.67
CA THR A 134 8.90 10.17 -12.48
C THR A 134 7.81 11.02 -11.86
N ALA A 135 8.21 12.12 -11.22
CA ALA A 135 7.29 13.08 -10.60
C ALA A 135 6.32 13.74 -11.59
N SER A 136 6.66 13.73 -12.88
CA SER A 136 5.85 14.27 -13.98
C SER A 136 4.75 13.34 -14.47
N ASN A 137 4.73 12.10 -14.03
CA ASN A 137 3.75 11.11 -14.46
C ASN A 137 2.51 11.16 -13.56
N ASP A 138 1.59 12.09 -13.85
CA ASP A 138 0.41 12.35 -13.03
C ASP A 138 -0.86 11.60 -13.51
N TYR A 139 -0.81 10.90 -14.63
CA TYR A 139 -1.99 10.27 -15.25
C TYR A 139 -2.61 9.14 -14.41
N ASN A 140 -1.85 8.55 -13.51
CA ASN A 140 -2.28 7.43 -12.66
C ASN A 140 -2.24 7.79 -11.17
N ARG A 141 -2.68 8.98 -10.81
CA ARG A 141 -2.56 9.51 -9.44
C ARG A 141 -3.86 9.34 -8.67
N ALA A 142 -3.76 8.86 -7.42
CA ALA A 142 -4.84 9.00 -6.45
C ALA A 142 -4.86 10.45 -5.94
N THR A 143 -5.95 11.17 -6.18
CA THR A 143 -6.07 12.58 -5.81
C THR A 143 -7.18 12.82 -4.78
N CYS A 144 -7.02 13.85 -3.96
CA CYS A 144 -8.02 14.27 -2.98
C CYS A 144 -9.36 14.60 -3.65
N THR A 145 -9.30 15.21 -4.83
CA THR A 145 -10.48 15.65 -5.58
C THR A 145 -11.35 14.53 -6.11
N GLN A 146 -10.85 13.29 -6.17
CA GLN A 146 -11.66 12.13 -6.55
C GLN A 146 -12.80 11.83 -5.55
N CYS A 147 -12.64 12.26 -4.30
CA CYS A 147 -13.65 12.11 -3.25
C CYS A 147 -14.19 13.46 -2.78
N HIS A 148 -13.33 14.47 -2.65
CA HIS A 148 -13.72 15.80 -2.12
C HIS A 148 -14.18 16.78 -3.19
N GLY A 149 -14.06 16.44 -4.48
CA GLY A 149 -14.40 17.34 -5.57
C GLY A 149 -13.42 18.51 -5.71
N ASN A 150 -13.73 19.42 -6.64
CA ASN A 150 -12.85 20.56 -6.95
C ASN A 150 -13.13 21.80 -6.09
N THR A 151 -14.25 21.83 -5.39
CA THR A 151 -14.69 22.94 -4.52
C THR A 151 -15.07 22.42 -3.13
N PRO A 152 -14.12 21.83 -2.37
CA PRO A 152 -14.44 21.13 -1.13
C PRO A 152 -14.78 22.05 0.04
N HIS A 153 -14.53 23.35 -0.06
CA HIS A 153 -14.74 24.30 1.02
C HIS A 153 -16.00 25.14 0.79
N ALA A 154 -16.72 25.44 1.87
CA ALA A 154 -17.86 26.36 1.81
C ALA A 154 -17.44 27.79 1.45
N MET A 155 -16.22 28.20 1.81
CA MET A 155 -15.69 29.52 1.49
C MET A 155 -15.01 29.49 0.11
N SER A 156 -15.54 30.30 -0.85
CA SER A 156 -15.03 30.37 -2.22
C SER A 156 -13.54 30.71 -2.30
N LYS A 157 -13.06 31.59 -1.43
CA LYS A 157 -11.64 31.98 -1.39
C LYS A 157 -10.70 30.80 -1.10
N LEU A 158 -11.09 29.86 -0.26
CA LEU A 158 -10.31 28.64 -0.03
C LEU A 158 -10.32 27.74 -1.25
N ASN A 159 -11.41 27.69 -2.00
CA ASN A 159 -11.47 26.93 -3.25
C ASN A 159 -10.57 27.53 -4.35
N GLU A 160 -10.39 28.88 -4.36
CA GLU A 160 -9.40 29.51 -5.24
C GLU A 160 -7.95 29.08 -4.89
N HIS A 161 -7.66 28.88 -3.60
CA HIS A 161 -6.35 28.42 -3.15
C HIS A 161 -6.06 27.00 -3.67
N THR A 162 -7.06 26.12 -3.72
CA THR A 162 -6.86 24.73 -4.20
C THR A 162 -6.43 24.65 -5.66
N LEU A 163 -6.61 25.70 -6.45
CA LEU A 163 -6.13 25.79 -7.83
C LEU A 163 -4.61 26.05 -7.91
N LYS A 164 -3.99 26.47 -6.82
CA LYS A 164 -2.59 26.93 -6.77
C LYS A 164 -1.73 26.20 -5.75
N ILE A 165 -2.36 25.69 -4.69
CA ILE A 165 -1.69 25.13 -3.52
C ILE A 165 -2.20 23.71 -3.31
N ALA A 166 -1.28 22.76 -3.11
CA ALA A 166 -1.65 21.39 -2.83
C ALA A 166 -2.44 21.27 -1.51
N CYS A 167 -3.46 20.43 -1.49
CA CYS A 167 -4.34 20.25 -0.33
C CYS A 167 -3.56 19.91 0.95
N GLN A 168 -2.51 19.11 0.82
CA GLN A 168 -1.65 18.70 1.92
C GLN A 168 -0.94 19.88 2.62
N THR A 169 -0.72 20.98 1.92
CA THR A 169 -0.07 22.17 2.49
C THR A 169 -0.83 22.74 3.68
N CYS A 170 -2.18 22.67 3.63
CA CYS A 170 -3.03 23.13 4.72
C CYS A 170 -3.54 22.00 5.60
N HIS A 171 -3.82 20.83 5.00
CA HIS A 171 -4.42 19.69 5.71
C HIS A 171 -3.39 18.76 6.39
N ILE A 172 -2.10 18.92 6.11
CA ILE A 172 -0.99 18.29 6.84
C ILE A 172 -0.08 19.43 7.38
N PRO A 173 -0.48 20.10 8.47
CA PRO A 173 0.22 21.29 8.96
C PRO A 173 1.58 21.01 9.58
N THR A 174 1.82 19.78 9.97
CA THR A 174 3.10 19.32 10.55
C THR A 174 3.71 18.21 9.71
N TYR A 175 4.98 18.35 9.37
CA TYR A 175 5.70 17.33 8.60
C TYR A 175 6.01 16.10 9.46
N ALA A 176 6.60 16.32 10.62
CA ALA A 176 6.88 15.27 11.58
C ALA A 176 5.62 14.88 12.38
N LYS A 177 5.50 13.60 12.71
CA LYS A 177 4.50 13.08 13.66
C LYS A 177 5.05 13.18 15.09
N VAL A 178 5.30 12.03 15.73
CA VAL A 178 5.82 11.96 17.12
C VAL A 178 7.34 11.98 17.12
N ASN A 179 7.97 11.26 16.21
CA ASN A 179 9.43 11.17 16.10
C ASN A 179 9.90 12.02 14.92
N PRO A 180 10.50 13.18 15.15
CA PRO A 180 10.97 14.01 14.07
C PRO A 180 12.09 13.31 13.27
N THR A 181 12.07 13.47 11.97
CA THR A 181 13.16 13.03 11.10
C THR A 181 14.41 13.85 11.46
N LYS A 182 15.48 13.17 11.81
CA LYS A 182 16.80 13.78 12.03
C LYS A 182 17.48 14.07 10.71
#